data_657b0396cd5a54c873a1f6fc5a2ec5c2
#
_entry.id   657b0396cd5a54c873a1f6fc5a2ec5c2
#
_cell.length_a   1.000
_cell.length_b   1.000
_cell.length_c   1.000
_cell.angle_alpha   90.00
_cell.angle_beta   90.00
_cell.angle_gamma   90.00
#
_symmetry.space_group_name_H-M   'P 1'
#
loop_
_entity.id
_entity.type
_entity.pdbx_description
1 polymer ?
#
loop_
_entity_poly.entity_id
_entity_poly.type
_entity_poly.pdbx_seq_one_letter_code
_entity_poly.pdbx_strand_id
1 'polypeptide(L)'
;RWADRYSRKWIITTGIVLWCSMTTLAGTARSYAQLFLYRIGVGVGEATLSPSAYSMLAGYFPPQRLSLAIGVFSAGVTAGTGLAYLLGGATIAWVMSQGTVTWPIVGDISGWRLVMVIIGLLGLPVALLMLLVKEPPRAQQGPPATLQETRAHFKANLARYGYVFAGYGTTA
;
A
#
# COMPACT_ATOMS: atom_id res chain seq x y z
N ARG A 1 -2.77 -13.52 -9.73
CA ARG A 1 -1.87 -14.24 -10.67
C ARG A 1 -0.38 -13.88 -10.49
N TRP A 2 -0.02 -12.61 -10.31
CA TRP A 2 1.39 -12.21 -10.11
C TRP A 2 1.88 -12.65 -8.72
N ALA A 3 1.07 -12.44 -7.68
CA ALA A 3 1.37 -12.88 -6.31
C ALA A 3 1.45 -14.41 -6.19
N ASP A 4 0.87 -15.16 -7.11
CA ASP A 4 0.92 -16.63 -7.12
C ASP A 4 2.21 -17.17 -7.76
N ARG A 5 2.86 -16.41 -8.63
CA ARG A 5 4.07 -16.81 -9.36
C ARG A 5 5.36 -16.30 -8.73
N TYR A 6 5.33 -15.07 -8.20
CA TYR A 6 6.52 -14.41 -7.66
C TYR A 6 6.53 -14.42 -6.12
N SER A 7 7.70 -14.23 -5.52
CA SER A 7 7.84 -14.06 -4.07
C SER A 7 6.98 -12.88 -3.59
N ARG A 8 6.07 -13.14 -2.64
CA ARG A 8 5.17 -12.13 -2.06
C ARG A 8 5.97 -11.04 -1.35
N LYS A 9 7.07 -11.44 -0.69
CA LYS A 9 8.01 -10.53 -0.06
C LYS A 9 8.54 -9.50 -1.06
N TRP A 10 9.02 -9.96 -2.23
CA TRP A 10 9.54 -9.06 -3.25
C TRP A 10 8.46 -8.17 -3.86
N ILE A 11 7.24 -8.68 -4.06
CA ILE A 11 6.11 -7.89 -4.54
C ILE A 11 5.81 -6.75 -3.57
N ILE A 12 5.74 -7.04 -2.26
CA ILE A 12 5.50 -6.02 -1.23
C ILE A 12 6.66 -5.02 -1.20
N THR A 13 7.91 -5.51 -1.17
CA THR A 13 9.08 -4.62 -1.11
C THR A 13 9.15 -3.69 -2.30
N THR A 14 9.00 -4.22 -3.53
CA THR A 14 9.02 -3.39 -4.74
C THR A 14 7.84 -2.42 -4.79
N GLY A 15 6.66 -2.83 -4.31
CA GLY A 15 5.51 -1.96 -4.17
C GLY A 15 5.79 -0.79 -3.23
N ILE A 16 6.35 -1.05 -2.03
CA ILE A 16 6.72 0.00 -1.07
C ILE A 16 7.76 0.95 -1.68
N VAL A 17 8.82 0.43 -2.29
CA VAL A 17 9.83 1.26 -2.95
C VAL A 17 9.21 2.12 -4.05
N LEU A 18 8.34 1.54 -4.87
CA LEU A 18 7.67 2.27 -5.94
C LEU A 18 6.83 3.43 -5.39
N TRP A 19 5.90 3.16 -4.46
CA TRP A 19 5.03 4.24 -3.97
C TRP A 19 5.80 5.31 -3.18
N CYS A 20 6.80 4.93 -2.40
CA CYS A 20 7.65 5.88 -1.67
C CYS A 20 8.45 6.77 -2.63
N SER A 21 9.06 6.18 -3.67
CA SER A 21 9.77 6.92 -4.71
C SER A 21 8.84 7.86 -5.48
N MET A 22 7.64 7.40 -5.85
CA MET A 22 6.64 8.21 -6.55
C MET A 22 6.12 9.34 -5.65
N THR A 23 5.95 9.11 -4.35
CA THR A 23 5.57 10.15 -3.38
C THR A 23 6.67 11.21 -3.25
N THR A 24 7.93 10.79 -3.19
CA THR A 24 9.09 11.71 -3.16
C THR A 24 9.13 12.54 -4.45
N LEU A 25 8.99 11.91 -5.61
CA LEU A 25 8.96 12.58 -6.90
C LEU A 25 7.76 13.54 -7.04
N ALA A 26 6.60 13.22 -6.44
CA ALA A 26 5.45 14.10 -6.42
C ALA A 26 5.75 15.46 -5.76
N GLY A 27 6.63 15.50 -4.76
CA GLY A 27 7.12 16.73 -4.16
C GLY A 27 7.99 17.59 -5.09
N THR A 28 8.58 17.00 -6.13
CA THR A 28 9.40 17.70 -7.14
C THR A 28 8.61 18.10 -8.39
N ALA A 29 7.32 17.75 -8.47
CA ALA A 29 6.49 17.98 -9.66
C ALA A 29 6.41 19.48 -10.00
N ARG A 30 6.64 19.83 -11.25
CA ARG A 30 6.56 21.19 -11.77
C ARG A 30 5.29 21.45 -12.58
N SER A 31 4.55 20.41 -12.92
CA SER A 31 3.29 20.51 -13.66
C SER A 31 2.23 19.55 -13.08
N TYR A 32 0.96 19.86 -13.35
CA TYR A 32 -0.16 18.99 -12.98
C TYR A 32 -0.02 17.58 -13.58
N ALA A 33 0.41 17.49 -14.84
CA ALA A 33 0.59 16.20 -15.51
C ALA A 33 1.65 15.33 -14.82
N GLN A 34 2.78 15.93 -14.41
CA GLN A 34 3.81 15.20 -13.64
C GLN A 34 3.26 14.72 -12.29
N LEU A 35 2.58 15.60 -11.54
CA LEU A 35 1.97 15.23 -10.27
C LEU A 35 0.97 14.08 -10.45
N PHE A 36 0.14 14.15 -11.47
CA PHE A 36 -0.85 13.12 -11.79
C PHE A 36 -0.19 11.77 -12.11
N LEU A 37 0.86 11.75 -12.94
CA LEU A 37 1.61 10.53 -13.26
C LEU A 37 2.25 9.91 -12.02
N TYR A 38 2.87 10.71 -11.16
CA TYR A 38 3.44 10.21 -9.90
C TYR A 38 2.37 9.64 -8.98
N ARG A 39 1.16 10.23 -8.91
CA ARG A 39 0.04 9.70 -8.14
C ARG A 39 -0.49 8.38 -8.69
N ILE A 40 -0.50 8.19 -10.01
CA ILE A 40 -0.79 6.88 -10.61
C ILE A 40 0.26 5.85 -10.14
N GLY A 41 1.54 6.20 -10.16
CA GLY A 41 2.61 5.33 -9.68
C GLY A 41 2.47 4.94 -8.21
N VAL A 42 2.05 5.88 -7.34
CA VAL A 42 1.70 5.61 -5.94
C VAL A 42 0.59 4.55 -5.87
N GLY A 43 -0.53 4.76 -6.57
CA GLY A 43 -1.66 3.84 -6.57
C GLY A 43 -1.30 2.42 -7.06
N VAL A 44 -0.43 2.32 -8.09
CA VAL A 44 0.09 1.03 -8.56
C VAL A 44 0.92 0.34 -7.48
N GLY A 45 1.79 1.07 -6.78
CA GLY A 45 2.57 0.53 -5.66
C GLY A 45 1.70 0.03 -4.52
N GLU A 46 0.74 0.84 -4.06
CA GLU A 46 -0.19 0.50 -2.98
C GLU A 46 -1.06 -0.72 -3.28
N ALA A 47 -1.52 -0.87 -4.52
CA ALA A 47 -2.35 -1.99 -4.93
C ALA A 47 -1.69 -3.37 -4.75
N THR A 48 -0.36 -3.42 -4.65
CA THR A 48 0.37 -4.69 -4.45
C THR A 48 0.37 -5.17 -3.00
N LEU A 49 0.17 -4.27 -2.02
CA LEU A 49 0.34 -4.57 -0.60
C LEU A 49 -0.73 -5.52 -0.06
N SER A 50 -2.00 -5.13 -0.14
CA SER A 50 -3.08 -5.85 0.53
C SER A 50 -3.22 -7.31 0.08
N PRO A 51 -3.26 -7.64 -1.23
CA PRO A 51 -3.36 -9.03 -1.68
C PRO A 51 -2.16 -9.88 -1.24
N SER A 52 -0.97 -9.29 -1.32
CA SER A 52 0.27 -9.99 -0.96
C SER A 52 0.38 -10.20 0.55
N ALA A 53 0.00 -9.20 1.36
CA ALA A 53 -0.01 -9.28 2.82
C ALA A 53 -1.00 -10.35 3.32
N TYR A 54 -2.25 -10.35 2.84
CA TYR A 54 -3.22 -11.38 3.21
C TYR A 54 -2.77 -12.78 2.80
N SER A 55 -2.17 -12.93 1.63
CA SER A 55 -1.61 -14.19 1.18
C SER A 55 -0.44 -14.67 2.04
N MET A 56 0.40 -13.75 2.55
CA MET A 56 1.46 -14.08 3.51
C MET A 56 0.89 -14.47 4.87
N LEU A 57 -0.09 -13.74 5.39
CA LEU A 57 -0.75 -14.06 6.66
C LEU A 57 -1.39 -15.45 6.62
N ALA A 58 -2.05 -15.79 5.52
CA ALA A 58 -2.61 -17.14 5.31
C ALA A 58 -1.53 -18.25 5.27
N GLY A 59 -0.30 -17.92 4.94
CA GLY A 59 0.82 -18.85 4.99
C GLY A 59 1.48 -18.99 6.38
N TYR A 60 1.37 -17.97 7.23
CA TYR A 60 1.93 -17.99 8.58
C TYR A 60 1.00 -18.57 9.64
N PHE A 61 -0.32 -18.37 9.49
CA PHE A 61 -1.29 -18.70 10.52
C PHE A 61 -2.24 -19.82 10.07
N PRO A 62 -2.54 -20.77 10.95
CA PRO A 62 -3.55 -21.80 10.67
C PRO A 62 -4.95 -21.15 10.55
N PRO A 63 -5.91 -21.79 9.86
CA PRO A 63 -7.24 -21.24 9.59
C PRO A 63 -7.97 -20.70 10.84
N GLN A 64 -7.77 -21.37 12.01
CA GLN A 64 -8.40 -21.00 13.27
C GLN A 64 -7.91 -19.65 13.83
N ARG A 65 -6.68 -19.25 13.53
CA ARG A 65 -6.06 -18.01 14.00
C ARG A 65 -5.94 -16.94 12.92
N LEU A 66 -6.26 -17.27 11.67
CA LEU A 66 -6.13 -16.37 10.54
C LEU A 66 -6.98 -15.11 10.70
N SER A 67 -8.22 -15.25 11.19
CA SER A 67 -9.11 -14.11 11.43
C SER A 67 -8.53 -13.12 12.43
N LEU A 68 -7.90 -13.62 13.51
CA LEU A 68 -7.23 -12.77 14.50
C LEU A 68 -6.02 -12.04 13.86
N ALA A 69 -5.21 -12.75 13.08
CA ALA A 69 -4.06 -12.15 12.40
C ALA A 69 -4.47 -11.05 11.42
N ILE A 70 -5.55 -11.27 10.65
CA ILE A 70 -6.12 -10.25 9.75
C ILE A 70 -6.67 -9.06 10.56
N GLY A 71 -7.34 -9.32 11.70
CA GLY A 71 -7.84 -8.27 12.60
C GLY A 71 -6.71 -7.38 13.14
N VAL A 72 -5.62 -7.99 13.60
CA VAL A 72 -4.42 -7.24 14.08
C VAL A 72 -3.79 -6.44 12.93
N PHE A 73 -3.68 -7.03 11.75
CA PHE A 73 -3.17 -6.32 10.57
C PHE A 73 -4.05 -5.10 10.22
N SER A 74 -5.37 -5.27 10.21
CA SER A 74 -6.32 -4.17 9.93
C SER A 74 -6.28 -3.09 11.01
N ALA A 75 -6.19 -3.46 12.28
CA ALA A 75 -6.00 -2.52 13.38
C ALA A 75 -4.69 -1.72 13.23
N GLY A 76 -3.61 -2.39 12.77
CA GLY A 76 -2.34 -1.74 12.44
C GLY A 76 -2.47 -0.72 11.31
N VAL A 77 -3.26 -1.02 10.28
CA VAL A 77 -3.55 -0.06 9.19
C VAL A 77 -4.29 1.18 9.73
N THR A 78 -5.30 0.98 10.56
CA THR A 78 -6.06 2.08 11.17
C THR A 78 -5.20 2.94 12.10
N ALA A 79 -4.41 2.30 12.97
CA ALA A 79 -3.47 3.00 13.84
C ALA A 79 -2.39 3.76 13.04
N GLY A 80 -1.88 3.14 11.96
CA GLY A 80 -0.92 3.76 11.04
C GLY A 80 -1.50 4.99 10.35
N THR A 81 -2.77 4.96 9.95
CA THR A 81 -3.46 6.12 9.40
C THR A 81 -3.55 7.26 10.42
N GLY A 82 -3.93 6.96 11.67
CA GLY A 82 -3.96 7.97 12.74
C GLY A 82 -2.57 8.58 12.99
N LEU A 83 -1.53 7.75 13.05
CA LEU A 83 -0.15 8.20 13.20
C LEU A 83 0.31 9.04 12.01
N ALA A 84 -0.08 8.69 10.79
CA ALA A 84 0.23 9.46 9.59
C ALA A 84 -0.38 10.87 9.62
N TYR A 85 -1.60 11.04 10.13
CA TYR A 85 -2.20 12.36 10.34
C TYR A 85 -1.44 13.18 11.38
N LEU A 86 -1.03 12.58 12.50
CA LEU A 86 -0.27 13.27 13.53
C LEU A 86 1.11 13.69 13.02
N LEU A 87 1.86 12.77 12.42
CA LEU A 87 3.20 13.05 11.88
C LEU A 87 3.13 14.01 10.68
N GLY A 88 2.15 13.84 9.81
CA GLY A 88 1.93 14.75 8.68
C GLY A 88 1.59 16.15 9.14
N GLY A 89 0.68 16.29 10.11
CA GLY A 89 0.33 17.57 10.71
C GLY A 89 1.53 18.24 11.38
N ALA A 90 2.29 17.50 12.18
CA ALA A 90 3.52 18.00 12.81
C ALA A 90 4.57 18.45 11.78
N THR A 91 4.76 17.67 10.71
CA THR A 91 5.67 18.02 9.61
C THR A 91 5.23 19.30 8.90
N ILE A 92 3.93 19.43 8.62
CA ILE A 92 3.37 20.65 8.01
C ILE A 92 3.60 21.86 8.93
N ALA A 93 3.28 21.75 10.23
CA ALA A 93 3.47 22.83 11.19
C ALA A 93 4.95 23.26 11.29
N TRP A 94 5.86 22.28 11.31
CA TRP A 94 7.30 22.55 11.32
C TRP A 94 7.76 23.23 10.02
N VAL A 95 7.36 22.75 8.87
CA VAL A 95 7.73 23.36 7.57
C VAL A 95 7.17 24.78 7.45
N MET A 96 5.93 25.02 7.90
CA MET A 96 5.33 26.36 7.87
C MET A 96 6.05 27.34 8.81
N SER A 97 6.64 26.87 9.90
CA SER A 97 7.42 27.71 10.81
C SER A 97 8.77 28.15 10.23
N GLN A 98 9.30 27.43 9.22
CA GLN A 98 10.58 27.76 8.57
C GLN A 98 10.43 28.79 7.43
N GLY A 99 9.22 29.13 7.02
CA GLY A 99 8.97 29.98 5.85
C GLY A 99 9.28 29.27 4.52
N THR A 100 9.80 30.02 3.54
CA THR A 100 10.23 29.42 2.25
C THR A 100 11.58 28.74 2.41
N VAL A 101 11.61 27.44 2.20
CA VAL A 101 12.86 26.66 2.23
C VAL A 101 13.45 26.59 0.82
N THR A 102 14.61 27.23 0.64
CA THR A 102 15.34 27.16 -0.63
C THR A 102 16.23 25.93 -0.65
N TRP A 103 15.95 24.98 -1.55
CA TRP A 103 16.80 23.80 -1.71
C TRP A 103 17.75 23.94 -2.90
N PRO A 104 19.04 23.52 -2.76
CA PRO A 104 20.08 23.78 -3.77
C PRO A 104 19.78 23.20 -5.16
N ILE A 105 18.95 22.14 -5.22
CA ILE A 105 18.69 21.37 -6.47
C ILE A 105 17.34 21.75 -7.08
N VAL A 106 16.35 22.17 -6.29
CA VAL A 106 14.96 22.33 -6.75
C VAL A 106 14.48 23.79 -6.68
N GLY A 107 15.24 24.69 -6.03
CA GLY A 107 14.87 26.09 -5.79
C GLY A 107 13.89 26.24 -4.62
N ASP A 108 13.06 27.28 -4.66
CA ASP A 108 12.07 27.54 -3.62
C ASP A 108 10.98 26.47 -3.63
N ILE A 109 10.94 25.66 -2.57
CA ILE A 109 9.99 24.57 -2.41
C ILE A 109 8.86 25.06 -1.49
N SER A 110 7.62 25.02 -2.00
CA SER A 110 6.43 25.24 -1.17
C SER A 110 6.30 24.14 -0.11
N GLY A 111 5.81 24.51 1.07
CA GLY A 111 5.76 23.62 2.24
C GLY A 111 5.16 22.23 1.97
N TRP A 112 4.06 22.14 1.21
CA TRP A 112 3.44 20.86 0.88
C TRP A 112 4.34 19.91 0.05
N ARG A 113 5.19 20.45 -0.82
CA ARG A 113 6.16 19.68 -1.61
C ARG A 113 7.22 19.06 -0.72
N LEU A 114 7.74 19.84 0.22
CA LEU A 114 8.73 19.36 1.19
C LEU A 114 8.16 18.24 2.05
N VAL A 115 6.90 18.36 2.48
CA VAL A 115 6.19 17.29 3.20
C VAL A 115 6.15 16.01 2.39
N MET A 116 5.81 16.07 1.09
CA MET A 116 5.79 14.90 0.20
C MET A 116 7.16 14.22 0.09
N VAL A 117 8.22 15.01 -0.05
CA VAL A 117 9.60 14.50 -0.12
C VAL A 117 9.98 13.80 1.19
N ILE A 118 9.73 14.43 2.34
CA ILE A 118 10.07 13.87 3.66
C ILE A 118 9.31 12.56 3.89
N ILE A 119 7.99 12.54 3.68
CA ILE A 119 7.15 11.35 3.91
C ILE A 119 7.55 10.22 2.96
N GLY A 120 7.82 10.53 1.69
CA GLY A 120 8.27 9.51 0.74
C GLY A 120 9.61 8.90 1.14
N LEU A 121 10.58 9.71 1.55
CA LEU A 121 11.88 9.23 2.00
C LEU A 121 11.79 8.41 3.30
N LEU A 122 10.95 8.83 4.26
CA LEU A 122 10.72 8.09 5.51
C LEU A 122 10.09 6.70 5.29
N GLY A 123 9.42 6.49 4.18
CA GLY A 123 8.87 5.17 3.82
C GLY A 123 9.91 4.17 3.31
N LEU A 124 11.04 4.63 2.76
CA LEU A 124 12.06 3.72 2.21
C LEU A 124 12.72 2.78 3.25
N PRO A 125 13.05 3.21 4.48
CA PRO A 125 13.49 2.31 5.54
C PRO A 125 12.50 1.17 5.82
N VAL A 126 11.19 1.39 5.67
CA VAL A 126 10.17 0.35 5.84
C VAL A 126 10.33 -0.75 4.79
N ALA A 127 10.70 -0.40 3.55
CA ALA A 127 11.01 -1.37 2.51
C ALA A 127 12.22 -2.25 2.89
N LEU A 128 13.22 -1.66 3.53
CA LEU A 128 14.39 -2.42 4.04
C LEU A 128 13.99 -3.35 5.18
N LEU A 129 13.14 -2.90 6.10
CA LEU A 129 12.61 -3.77 7.17
C LEU A 129 11.83 -4.96 6.61
N MET A 130 11.11 -4.76 5.49
CA MET A 130 10.41 -5.87 4.81
C MET A 130 11.38 -6.95 4.30
N LEU A 131 12.62 -6.62 3.99
CA LEU A 131 13.64 -7.61 3.60
C LEU A 131 14.04 -8.56 4.74
N LEU A 132 13.81 -8.19 6.00
CA LEU A 132 14.03 -9.05 7.17
C LEU A 132 12.92 -10.07 7.36
N VAL A 133 11.76 -9.85 6.78
CA VAL A 133 10.61 -10.77 6.88
C VAL A 133 10.89 -12.04 6.10
N LYS A 134 10.77 -13.20 6.75
CA LYS A 134 10.94 -14.51 6.11
C LYS A 134 9.64 -14.89 5.39
N GLU A 135 9.71 -15.23 4.11
CA GLU A 135 8.52 -15.67 3.37
C GLU A 135 8.06 -17.06 3.84
N PRO A 136 6.78 -17.25 4.21
CA PRO A 136 6.28 -18.56 4.61
C PRO A 136 6.22 -19.49 3.40
N PRO A 137 6.40 -20.80 3.61
CA PRO A 137 6.25 -21.79 2.54
C PRO A 137 4.84 -21.67 1.95
N ARG A 138 4.75 -21.82 0.64
CA ARG A 138 3.44 -21.85 -0.02
C ARG A 138 2.73 -23.13 0.37
N ALA A 139 1.52 -23.01 0.93
CA ALA A 139 0.60 -24.14 0.93
C ALA A 139 0.44 -24.61 -0.53
N GLN A 140 0.53 -25.91 -0.77
CA GLN A 140 0.31 -26.48 -2.10
C GLN A 140 -1.10 -26.11 -2.57
N GLN A 141 -1.18 -25.03 -3.33
CA GLN A 141 -2.41 -24.68 -4.02
C GLN A 141 -2.45 -25.56 -5.26
N GLY A 142 -3.60 -26.18 -5.49
CA GLY A 142 -3.85 -26.90 -6.74
C GLY A 142 -3.61 -26.01 -7.97
N PRO A 143 -3.66 -26.55 -9.17
CA PRO A 143 -3.41 -25.80 -10.39
C PRO A 143 -4.27 -24.53 -10.40
N PRO A 144 -3.72 -23.38 -10.85
CA PRO A 144 -4.46 -22.12 -10.83
C PRO A 144 -5.74 -22.25 -11.64
N ALA A 145 -6.86 -21.86 -11.02
CA ALA A 145 -8.16 -21.90 -11.67
C ALA A 145 -8.12 -21.16 -13.02
N THR A 146 -8.69 -21.75 -14.03
CA THR A 146 -8.80 -21.15 -15.36
C THR A 146 -9.74 -19.95 -15.32
N LEU A 147 -9.60 -19.03 -16.27
CA LEU A 147 -10.54 -17.89 -16.37
C LEU A 147 -11.99 -18.34 -16.50
N GLN A 148 -12.20 -19.48 -17.14
CA GLN A 148 -13.53 -20.06 -17.35
C GLN A 148 -14.13 -20.58 -16.04
N GLU A 149 -13.35 -21.27 -15.22
CA GLU A 149 -13.74 -21.72 -13.87
C GLU A 149 -14.00 -20.54 -12.94
N THR A 150 -13.16 -19.51 -12.98
CA THR A 150 -13.34 -18.28 -12.20
C THR A 150 -14.65 -17.57 -12.58
N ARG A 151 -14.95 -17.47 -13.88
CA ARG A 151 -16.22 -16.89 -14.37
C ARG A 151 -17.43 -17.73 -13.96
N ALA A 152 -17.34 -19.04 -14.05
CA ALA A 152 -18.41 -19.96 -13.64
C ALA A 152 -18.68 -19.85 -12.14
N HIS A 153 -17.63 -19.80 -11.32
CA HIS A 153 -17.73 -19.60 -9.87
C HIS A 153 -18.37 -18.26 -9.51
N PHE A 154 -17.98 -17.18 -10.20
CA PHE A 154 -18.57 -15.86 -10.00
C PHE A 154 -20.05 -15.84 -10.35
N LYS A 155 -20.45 -16.41 -11.49
CA LYS A 155 -21.85 -16.50 -11.91
C LYS A 155 -22.69 -17.32 -10.93
N ALA A 156 -22.17 -18.46 -10.46
CA ALA A 156 -22.86 -19.32 -9.50
C ALA A 156 -23.07 -18.68 -8.13
N ASN A 157 -22.20 -17.74 -7.74
CA ASN A 157 -22.23 -17.06 -6.43
C ASN A 157 -22.61 -15.58 -6.52
N LEU A 158 -23.17 -15.11 -7.62
CA LEU A 158 -23.44 -13.70 -7.87
C LEU A 158 -24.33 -13.07 -6.81
N ALA A 159 -25.37 -13.77 -6.34
CA ALA A 159 -26.24 -13.29 -5.26
C ALA A 159 -25.47 -13.09 -3.97
N ARG A 160 -24.60 -14.05 -3.60
CA ARG A 160 -23.78 -13.96 -2.38
C ARG A 160 -22.81 -12.78 -2.43
N TYR A 161 -22.20 -12.52 -3.57
CA TYR A 161 -21.35 -11.35 -3.75
C TYR A 161 -22.16 -10.05 -3.75
N GLY A 162 -23.38 -10.06 -4.31
CA GLY A 162 -24.30 -8.93 -4.27
C GLY A 162 -24.64 -8.48 -2.84
N TYR A 163 -24.91 -9.43 -1.93
CA TYR A 163 -25.13 -9.12 -0.52
C TYR A 163 -23.90 -8.51 0.18
N VAL A 164 -22.70 -8.99 -0.14
CA VAL A 164 -21.46 -8.43 0.40
C VAL A 164 -21.27 -6.98 -0.07
N PHE A 165 -21.45 -6.71 -1.36
CA PHE A 165 -21.35 -5.35 -1.91
C PHE A 165 -22.43 -4.41 -1.39
N ALA A 166 -23.68 -4.89 -1.24
CA ALA A 166 -24.77 -4.11 -0.64
C ALA A 166 -24.47 -3.79 0.83
N GLY A 167 -23.95 -4.76 1.59
CA GLY A 167 -23.56 -4.56 2.99
C GLY A 167 -22.47 -3.50 3.16
N TYR A 168 -21.48 -3.45 2.27
CA TYR A 168 -20.47 -2.38 2.28
C TYR A 168 -21.06 -1.01 1.91
N GLY A 169 -22.04 -0.94 1.03
CA GLY A 169 -22.69 0.32 0.62
C GLY A 169 -23.59 0.93 1.69
N THR A 170 -24.03 0.15 2.68
CA THR A 170 -24.91 0.64 3.77
C THR A 170 -24.13 1.11 5.01
N THR A 171 -22.82 0.92 5.06
CA THR A 171 -21.93 1.28 6.19
C THR A 171 -21.00 2.47 5.87
N ALA A 172 -21.14 3.08 4.67
CA ALA A 172 -20.37 4.25 4.22
C ALA A 172 -21.23 5.58 4.40
#